data_48645e6859ee1061ac5cb18e7bb752ec
#
_entry.id   48645e6859ee1061ac5cb18e7bb752ec
#
_cell.length_a   1.000
_cell.length_b   1.000
_cell.length_c   1.000
_cell.angle_alpha   90.00
_cell.angle_beta   90.00
_cell.angle_gamma   90.00
#
_symmetry.space_group_name_H-M   'P 1'
#
loop_
_entity.id
_entity.type
_entity.pdbx_description
1 polymer ?
#
loop_
_entity_poly.entity_id
_entity_poly.type
_entity_poly.pdbx_seq_one_letter_code
_entity_poly.pdbx_strand_id
1 'polypeptide(L)'
;AHARLVKSVPEAGSRTTDIDKVVLTFSEKLEAAFSGAQLVNEAGKPVAAPAAIAGDSITLATPGLKPGRYRVYWHSVGQDTHRMEGSFQFTVLP
;
A
#
# COMPACT_ATOMS: atom_id res chain seq x y z
N ALA A 1 21.13 1.69 2.51
CA ALA A 1 19.95 2.55 2.35
C ALA A 1 18.68 1.83 2.75
N HIS A 2 17.74 2.54 3.35
CA HIS A 2 16.45 1.96 3.74
C HIS A 2 15.53 1.84 2.52
N ALA A 3 14.65 0.85 2.54
CA ALA A 3 13.63 0.70 1.51
C ALA A 3 12.54 1.76 1.74
N ARG A 4 12.59 2.85 1.00
CA ARG A 4 11.66 3.97 1.12
C ARG A 4 10.54 3.85 0.10
N LEU A 5 9.33 4.27 0.48
CA LEU A 5 8.24 4.37 -0.48
C LEU A 5 8.55 5.52 -1.45
N VAL A 6 8.67 5.19 -2.75
CA VAL A 6 8.98 6.20 -3.77
C VAL A 6 7.80 6.49 -4.69
N LYS A 7 6.83 5.59 -4.76
CA LYS A 7 5.65 5.76 -5.61
C LYS A 7 4.50 4.94 -5.07
N SER A 8 3.29 5.47 -5.18
CA SER A 8 2.07 4.71 -4.90
C SER A 8 1.02 5.02 -5.96
N VAL A 9 0.19 4.02 -6.26
CA VAL A 9 -0.98 4.17 -7.11
C VAL A 9 -2.13 3.48 -6.39
N PRO A 10 -3.15 4.21 -5.93
CA PRO A 10 -3.31 5.68 -6.00
C PRO A 10 -2.29 6.43 -5.17
N GLU A 11 -2.03 7.67 -5.56
CA GLU A 11 -1.12 8.53 -4.80
C GLU A 11 -1.74 8.98 -3.49
N ALA A 12 -0.88 9.30 -2.52
CA ALA A 12 -1.30 9.85 -1.24
C ALA A 12 -2.14 11.12 -1.46
N GLY A 13 -3.30 11.19 -0.81
CA GLY A 13 -4.19 12.34 -0.91
C GLY A 13 -5.00 12.43 -2.19
N SER A 14 -4.87 11.47 -3.10
CA SER A 14 -5.59 11.52 -4.38
C SER A 14 -7.05 11.15 -4.24
N ARG A 15 -7.83 11.55 -5.25
CA ARG A 15 -9.25 11.20 -5.40
C ARG A 15 -9.37 10.46 -6.72
N THR A 16 -9.89 9.27 -6.71
CA THR A 16 -9.87 8.39 -7.88
C THR A 16 -11.17 7.61 -8.03
N THR A 17 -11.38 7.07 -9.22
CA THR A 17 -12.49 6.16 -9.53
C THR A 17 -11.92 4.85 -10.08
N ASP A 18 -12.74 3.80 -10.07
CA ASP A 18 -12.41 2.52 -10.76
C ASP A 18 -11.08 1.91 -10.35
N ILE A 19 -10.80 1.93 -9.06
CA ILE A 19 -9.58 1.33 -8.55
C ILE A 19 -9.80 -0.16 -8.31
N ASP A 20 -8.86 -0.99 -8.77
CA ASP A 20 -8.91 -2.44 -8.55
C ASP A 20 -7.68 -2.98 -7.82
N LYS A 21 -6.69 -2.13 -7.60
CA LYS A 21 -5.48 -2.51 -6.85
C LYS A 21 -4.77 -1.27 -6.33
N VAL A 22 -3.99 -1.49 -5.28
CA VAL A 22 -3.05 -0.49 -4.76
C VAL A 22 -1.65 -1.05 -4.97
N VAL A 23 -0.77 -0.24 -5.58
CA VAL A 23 0.61 -0.65 -5.84
C VAL A 23 1.56 0.33 -5.16
N LEU A 24 2.46 -0.21 -4.36
CA LEU A 24 3.49 0.56 -3.66
C LEU A 24 4.84 0.14 -4.23
N THR A 25 5.63 1.12 -4.67
CA THR A 25 6.96 0.87 -5.20
C THR A 25 7.99 1.51 -4.27
N PHE A 26 9.02 0.76 -3.95
CA PHE A 26 10.04 1.17 -2.99
C PHE A 26 11.38 1.41 -3.68
N SER A 27 12.30 2.04 -2.96
CA SER A 27 13.59 2.45 -3.51
C SER A 27 14.56 1.30 -3.72
N GLU A 28 14.28 0.14 -3.11
CA GLU A 28 15.11 -1.04 -3.28
C GLU A 28 14.29 -2.30 -3.08
N LYS A 29 14.88 -3.44 -3.39
CA LYS A 29 14.25 -4.74 -3.24
C LYS A 29 13.87 -5.00 -1.79
N LEU A 30 12.68 -5.54 -1.58
CA LEU A 30 12.12 -5.81 -0.27
C LEU A 30 12.42 -7.24 0.20
N GLU A 31 12.59 -7.39 1.50
CA GLU A 31 12.56 -8.67 2.17
C GLU A 31 11.09 -9.05 2.38
N ALA A 32 10.57 -9.92 1.53
CA ALA A 32 9.14 -10.22 1.50
C ALA A 32 8.61 -10.75 2.82
N ALA A 33 9.42 -11.53 3.54
CA ALA A 33 8.99 -12.12 4.82
C ALA A 33 8.77 -11.06 5.90
N PHE A 34 9.34 -9.87 5.75
CA PHE A 34 9.31 -8.82 6.77
C PHE A 34 8.65 -7.53 6.30
N SER A 35 8.12 -7.53 5.09
CA SER A 35 7.46 -6.35 4.52
C SER A 35 5.98 -6.65 4.31
N GLY A 36 5.16 -5.60 4.25
CA GLY A 36 3.74 -5.78 4.02
C GLY A 36 2.97 -4.48 3.93
N ALA A 37 1.69 -4.63 3.66
CA ALA A 37 0.77 -3.50 3.62
C ALA A 37 -0.65 -3.97 3.92
N GLN A 38 -1.47 -3.03 4.37
CA GLN A 38 -2.87 -3.28 4.69
C GLN A 38 -3.69 -2.07 4.28
N LEU A 39 -4.86 -2.32 3.70
CA LEU A 39 -5.82 -1.27 3.36
C LEU A 39 -7.00 -1.37 4.31
N VAL A 40 -7.39 -0.24 4.90
CA VAL A 40 -8.56 -0.19 5.77
C VAL A 40 -9.54 0.87 5.27
N ASN A 41 -10.82 0.67 5.55
CA ASN A 41 -11.87 1.64 5.23
C ASN A 41 -12.01 2.67 6.37
N GLU A 42 -12.99 3.57 6.25
CA GLU A 42 -13.22 4.62 7.26
C GLU A 42 -13.54 4.05 8.64
N ALA A 43 -14.09 2.85 8.70
CA ALA A 43 -14.40 2.18 9.98
C ALA A 43 -13.17 1.45 10.55
N GLY A 44 -12.03 1.51 9.87
CA GLY A 44 -10.82 0.83 10.31
C GLY A 44 -10.78 -0.65 10.00
N LYS A 45 -11.66 -1.15 9.14
CA LYS A 45 -11.71 -2.57 8.78
C LYS A 45 -10.85 -2.86 7.55
N PRO A 46 -10.09 -3.97 7.55
CA PRO A 46 -9.37 -4.40 6.36
C PRO A 46 -10.32 -4.70 5.21
N VAL A 47 -9.99 -4.22 4.01
CA VAL A 47 -10.86 -4.34 2.84
C VAL A 47 -10.13 -4.85 1.60
N ALA A 48 -8.90 -5.32 1.74
CA ALA A 48 -8.12 -5.80 0.62
C ALA A 48 -7.67 -7.24 0.86
N ALA A 49 -7.30 -7.91 -0.23
CA ALA A 49 -6.64 -9.19 -0.15
C ALA A 49 -5.26 -9.05 0.52
N PRO A 50 -4.68 -10.15 1.01
CA PRO A 50 -3.32 -10.10 1.54
C PRO A 50 -2.34 -9.53 0.52
N ALA A 51 -1.32 -8.83 1.01
CA ALA A 51 -0.34 -8.18 0.17
C ALA A 51 0.49 -9.19 -0.61
N ALA A 52 0.70 -8.91 -1.89
CA ALA A 52 1.63 -9.67 -2.73
C ALA A 52 2.90 -8.84 -2.90
N ILE A 53 4.05 -9.40 -2.54
CA ILE A 53 5.32 -8.70 -2.57
C ILE A 53 6.21 -9.35 -3.61
N ALA A 54 6.70 -8.54 -4.54
CA ALA A 54 7.60 -9.00 -5.58
C ALA A 54 8.63 -7.92 -5.90
N GLY A 55 9.92 -8.26 -5.75
CA GLY A 55 10.99 -7.30 -6.02
C GLY A 55 10.88 -6.09 -5.09
N ASP A 56 10.69 -4.93 -5.68
CA ASP A 56 10.59 -3.67 -4.96
C ASP A 56 9.15 -3.18 -4.77
N SER A 57 8.15 -4.01 -5.05
CA SER A 57 6.76 -3.57 -4.99
C SER A 57 5.88 -4.43 -4.11
N ILE A 58 4.85 -3.79 -3.55
CA ILE A 58 3.78 -4.43 -2.80
C ILE A 58 2.48 -4.11 -3.50
N THR A 59 1.67 -5.14 -3.79
CA THR A 59 0.39 -4.98 -4.45
C THR A 59 -0.73 -5.51 -3.57
N LEU A 60 -1.80 -4.73 -3.43
CA LEU A 60 -3.03 -5.13 -2.75
C LEU A 60 -4.14 -5.17 -3.79
N ALA A 61 -4.76 -6.33 -3.97
CA ALA A 61 -5.94 -6.42 -4.82
C ALA A 61 -7.14 -5.84 -4.08
N THR A 62 -7.88 -4.96 -4.72
CA THR A 62 -8.98 -4.23 -4.11
C THR A 62 -10.23 -4.25 -5.00
N PRO A 63 -10.73 -5.43 -5.39
CA PRO A 63 -11.87 -5.50 -6.28
C PRO A 63 -13.12 -4.94 -5.62
N GLY A 64 -13.84 -4.08 -6.32
CA GLY A 64 -15.13 -3.60 -5.87
C GLY A 64 -15.10 -2.66 -4.70
N LEU A 65 -14.05 -1.84 -4.55
CA LEU A 65 -14.04 -0.83 -3.49
C LEU A 65 -15.21 0.15 -3.66
N LYS A 66 -15.93 0.35 -2.57
CA LYS A 66 -17.02 1.32 -2.53
C LYS A 66 -16.46 2.74 -2.39
N PRO A 67 -17.23 3.77 -2.81
CA PRO A 67 -16.82 5.15 -2.55
C PRO A 67 -16.57 5.39 -1.07
N GLY A 68 -15.56 6.20 -0.78
CA GLY A 68 -15.19 6.52 0.59
C GLY A 68 -13.70 6.77 0.74
N ARG A 69 -13.29 7.04 1.96
CA ARG A 69 -11.88 7.27 2.28
C ARG A 69 -11.25 5.97 2.76
N TYR A 70 -10.01 5.75 2.33
CA TYR A 70 -9.24 4.55 2.66
C TYR A 70 -7.86 4.96 3.14
N ARG A 71 -7.27 4.13 3.99
CA ARG A 71 -5.90 4.35 4.48
C ARG A 71 -5.08 3.10 4.21
N VAL A 72 -3.89 3.34 3.69
CA VAL A 72 -2.88 2.29 3.50
C VAL A 72 -1.87 2.40 4.62
N TYR A 73 -1.64 1.29 5.32
CA TYR A 73 -0.54 1.15 6.26
C TYR A 73 0.48 0.23 5.62
N TRP A 74 1.73 0.63 5.62
CA TRP A 74 2.78 -0.19 5.03
C TRP A 74 3.99 -0.26 5.95
N HIS A 75 4.76 -1.33 5.81
CA HIS A 75 6.08 -1.45 6.40
C HIS A 75 6.99 -2.14 5.40
N SER A 76 8.25 -1.73 5.38
CA SER A 76 9.22 -2.24 4.45
C SER A 76 10.51 -2.56 5.15
N VAL A 77 11.14 -3.67 4.75
CA VAL A 77 12.46 -4.04 5.20
C VAL A 77 13.27 -4.33 3.95
N GLY A 78 14.33 -3.56 3.76
CA GLY A 78 15.26 -3.77 2.65
C GLY A 78 16.41 -4.69 3.04
N GLN A 79 17.43 -4.76 2.19
CA GLN A 79 18.58 -5.62 2.44
C GLN A 79 19.42 -5.18 3.63
N ASP A 80 19.30 -3.92 4.03
CA ASP A 80 19.97 -3.40 5.23
C ASP A 80 19.30 -3.84 6.52
N THR A 81 18.20 -4.59 6.45
CA THR A 81 17.42 -5.11 7.56
C THR A 81 16.73 -4.07 8.43
N HIS A 82 16.83 -2.79 8.11
CA HIS A 82 16.14 -1.74 8.84
C HIS A 82 14.67 -1.64 8.38
N ARG A 83 13.77 -1.50 9.34
CA ARG A 83 12.34 -1.36 9.07
C ARG A 83 11.96 0.09 8.91
N MET A 84 11.23 0.37 7.84
CA MET A 84 10.52 1.63 7.64
C MET A 84 9.04 1.36 7.68
N GLU A 85 8.25 2.32 8.12
CA GLU A 85 6.80 2.21 8.08
C GLU A 85 6.16 3.56 7.87
N GLY A 86 4.93 3.52 7.36
CA GLY A 86 4.19 4.74 7.11
C GLY A 86 2.75 4.45 6.76
N SER A 87 2.02 5.52 6.50
CA SER A 87 0.64 5.42 6.05
C SER A 87 0.28 6.61 5.19
N PHE A 88 -0.73 6.42 4.35
CA PHE A 88 -1.32 7.51 3.58
C PHE A 88 -2.78 7.17 3.30
N GLN A 89 -3.53 8.16 2.85
CA GLN A 89 -4.93 7.94 2.51
C GLN A 89 -5.23 8.41 1.11
N PHE A 90 -6.29 7.85 0.56
CA PHE A 90 -6.86 8.28 -0.71
C PHE A 90 -8.37 8.13 -0.63
N THR A 91 -9.06 8.73 -1.59
CA THR A 91 -10.52 8.71 -1.65
C THR A 91 -10.98 8.08 -2.96
N VAL A 92 -11.94 7.16 -2.84
CA VAL A 92 -12.64 6.60 -4.01
C VAL A 92 -13.92 7.40 -4.19
N LEU A 93 -14.07 7.98 -5.37
CA LEU A 93 -15.23 8.80 -5.71
C LEU A 93 -16.41 7.93 -6.13
N PRO A 94 -17.65 8.43 -5.93
CA PRO A 94 -18.84 7.74 -6.43
C PRO A 94 -18.83 7.60 -7.94
#